data_336303d2ac7a51a52417d28bb59805a6
#
_entry.id   336303d2ac7a51a52417d28bb59805a6
#
_cell.length_a   1.000
_cell.length_b   1.000
_cell.length_c   1.000
_cell.angle_alpha   90.00
_cell.angle_beta   90.00
_cell.angle_gamma   90.00
#
_symmetry.space_group_name_H-M   'P 1'
#
loop_
_entity.id
_entity.type
_entity.pdbx_description
1 polymer ?
#
loop_
_entity_poly.entity_id
_entity_poly.type
_entity_poly.pdbx_seq_one_letter_code
_entity_poly.pdbx_strand_id
1 'polypeptide(L)'
;EQPKLVFFFDEAHLLFNEAPKVLVERIELVVRLVRSKGVGVYFVTQNPLDIPDSVLAQLGNRVQHALRAFTPRDQKAVKATATTMRPKAGLNIEAAITELAVGEALVSFLDPKGRPCETERVYVLPPGSQIGPISDTQRRALLAGSLVAGTYDQSIDRESAYEKLRGRADAAASNTATPQGNADTQGDGGLMGGLNDVLFGSTGPRGGKKDGLVQTMAKSAVRTMGTSLGKEILRGVLGGIFGGRKR
;
A
#
# COMPACT_ATOMS: atom_id res chain seq x y z
N GLU A 1 -6.27 -20.84 22.30
CA GLU A 1 -6.55 -21.17 20.89
C GLU A 1 -5.38 -20.71 20.03
N GLN A 2 -4.99 -21.53 19.07
CA GLN A 2 -3.95 -21.17 18.10
C GLN A 2 -4.50 -20.15 17.09
N PRO A 3 -3.68 -19.19 16.60
CA PRO A 3 -4.12 -18.28 15.58
C PRO A 3 -4.44 -19.03 14.28
N LYS A 4 -5.49 -18.60 13.60
CA LYS A 4 -5.90 -19.16 12.30
C LYS A 4 -5.01 -18.68 11.15
N LEU A 5 -4.45 -17.50 11.29
CA LEU A 5 -3.60 -16.84 10.32
C LEU A 5 -2.62 -15.92 11.03
N VAL A 6 -1.41 -15.84 10.53
CA VAL A 6 -0.38 -14.93 11.05
C VAL A 6 0.23 -14.15 9.90
N PHE A 7 0.29 -12.84 10.04
CA PHE A 7 0.98 -11.94 9.13
C PHE A 7 2.30 -11.48 9.74
N PHE A 8 3.37 -11.57 8.95
CA PHE A 8 4.65 -10.96 9.25
C PHE A 8 4.89 -9.82 8.25
N PHE A 9 5.00 -8.61 8.75
CA PHE A 9 5.36 -7.44 7.97
C PHE A 9 6.83 -7.16 8.20
N ASP A 10 7.66 -7.69 7.32
CA ASP A 10 9.10 -7.38 7.29
C ASP A 10 9.32 -5.99 6.73
N GLU A 11 10.39 -5.32 7.20
CA GLU A 11 10.64 -3.91 6.90
C GLU A 11 9.40 -3.03 7.11
N ALA A 12 8.77 -3.19 8.28
CA ALA A 12 7.47 -2.59 8.58
C ALA A 12 7.44 -1.06 8.46
N HIS A 13 8.61 -0.39 8.50
CA HIS A 13 8.73 1.03 8.25
C HIS A 13 8.17 1.44 6.87
N LEU A 14 8.21 0.56 5.87
CA LEU A 14 7.66 0.83 4.54
C LEU A 14 6.13 1.00 4.54
N LEU A 15 5.44 0.43 5.52
CA LEU A 15 3.99 0.61 5.67
C LEU A 15 3.62 1.98 6.22
N PHE A 16 4.55 2.64 6.92
CA PHE A 16 4.27 3.86 7.68
C PHE A 16 5.01 5.08 7.13
N ASN A 17 6.15 4.89 6.43
CA ASN A 17 6.91 5.97 5.82
C ASN A 17 6.10 6.61 4.70
N GLU A 18 5.90 7.92 4.80
CA GLU A 18 5.15 8.71 3.82
C GLU A 18 3.71 8.20 3.56
N ALA A 19 3.20 7.31 4.41
CA ALA A 19 1.87 6.75 4.25
C ALA A 19 0.80 7.81 4.49
N PRO A 20 -0.27 7.82 3.67
CA PRO A 20 -1.41 8.68 3.93
C PRO A 20 -2.01 8.40 5.31
N LYS A 21 -2.37 9.46 6.05
CA LYS A 21 -2.93 9.34 7.40
C LYS A 21 -4.10 8.35 7.49
N VAL A 22 -4.97 8.34 6.47
CA VAL A 22 -6.09 7.39 6.36
C VAL A 22 -5.64 5.94 6.35
N LEU A 23 -4.50 5.63 5.70
CA LEU A 23 -3.95 4.27 5.68
C LEU A 23 -3.45 3.86 7.07
N VAL A 24 -2.71 4.74 7.73
CA VAL A 24 -2.19 4.49 9.10
C VAL A 24 -3.36 4.25 10.07
N GLU A 25 -4.40 5.07 10.02
CA GLU A 25 -5.62 4.91 10.83
C GLU A 25 -6.33 3.56 10.56
N ARG A 26 -6.33 3.10 9.30
CA ARG A 26 -6.89 1.78 8.94
C ARG A 26 -6.04 0.63 9.45
N ILE A 27 -4.72 0.72 9.34
CA ILE A 27 -3.80 -0.29 9.90
C ILE A 27 -4.00 -0.38 11.42
N GLU A 28 -4.04 0.74 12.12
CA GLU A 28 -4.27 0.81 13.55
C GLU A 28 -5.59 0.13 13.95
N LEU A 29 -6.68 0.45 13.25
CA LEU A 29 -7.99 -0.16 13.48
C LEU A 29 -7.94 -1.68 13.26
N VAL A 30 -7.32 -2.12 12.17
CA VAL A 30 -7.18 -3.55 11.85
C VAL A 30 -6.38 -4.26 12.93
N VAL A 31 -5.21 -3.77 13.31
CA VAL A 31 -4.34 -4.37 14.35
C VAL A 31 -5.10 -4.53 15.67
N ARG A 32 -5.93 -3.56 16.04
CA ARG A 32 -6.76 -3.62 17.24
C ARG A 32 -7.83 -4.72 17.19
N LEU A 33 -8.41 -4.97 16.03
CA LEU A 33 -9.57 -5.84 15.86
C LEU A 33 -9.25 -7.28 15.47
N VAL A 34 -8.17 -7.51 14.73
CA VAL A 34 -7.89 -8.83 14.12
C VAL A 34 -7.60 -9.92 15.14
N ARG A 35 -7.10 -9.57 16.33
CA ARG A 35 -6.87 -10.52 17.41
C ARG A 35 -8.16 -11.30 17.76
N SER A 36 -9.30 -10.63 17.82
CA SER A 36 -10.60 -11.25 18.10
C SER A 36 -11.06 -12.22 17.00
N LYS A 37 -10.44 -12.16 15.82
CA LYS A 37 -10.69 -13.05 14.68
C LYS A 37 -9.70 -14.22 14.60
N GLY A 38 -8.80 -14.34 15.57
CA GLY A 38 -7.76 -15.37 15.57
C GLY A 38 -6.64 -15.06 14.58
N VAL A 39 -6.37 -13.78 14.30
CA VAL A 39 -5.28 -13.35 13.43
C VAL A 39 -4.16 -12.74 14.27
N GLY A 40 -2.93 -13.23 14.06
CA GLY A 40 -1.70 -12.68 14.62
C GLY A 40 -1.05 -11.70 13.65
N VAL A 41 -0.46 -10.63 14.18
CA VAL A 41 0.28 -9.65 13.38
C VAL A 41 1.64 -9.42 14.03
N TYR A 42 2.69 -9.52 13.23
CA TYR A 42 4.07 -9.23 13.61
C TYR A 42 4.62 -8.12 12.72
N PHE A 43 5.19 -7.12 13.34
CA PHE A 43 5.96 -6.08 12.66
C PHE A 43 7.44 -6.30 12.93
N VAL A 44 8.24 -6.38 11.89
CA VAL A 44 9.68 -6.51 11.95
C VAL A 44 10.30 -5.24 11.37
N THR A 45 11.15 -4.57 12.13
CA THR A 45 11.79 -3.34 11.73
C THR A 45 13.19 -3.23 12.34
N GLN A 46 14.05 -2.47 11.71
CA GLN A 46 15.39 -2.19 12.19
C GLN A 46 15.42 -1.10 13.27
N ASN A 47 14.40 -0.24 13.30
CA ASN A 47 14.30 0.85 14.27
C ASN A 47 12.90 0.90 14.90
N PRO A 48 12.79 0.77 16.22
CA PRO A 48 11.49 0.80 16.90
C PRO A 48 10.73 2.12 16.74
N LEU A 49 11.40 3.24 16.43
CA LEU A 49 10.76 4.53 16.18
C LEU A 49 10.08 4.63 14.81
N ASP A 50 10.25 3.64 13.94
CA ASP A 50 9.61 3.63 12.63
C ASP A 50 8.14 3.22 12.69
N ILE A 51 7.72 2.61 13.79
CA ILE A 51 6.32 2.22 14.00
C ILE A 51 5.63 3.35 14.78
N PRO A 52 4.49 3.87 14.30
CA PRO A 52 3.73 4.90 15.02
C PRO A 52 3.32 4.46 16.42
N ASP A 53 3.36 5.39 17.39
CA ASP A 53 3.03 5.11 18.78
C ASP A 53 1.62 4.54 18.96
N SER A 54 0.67 4.95 18.13
CA SER A 54 -0.71 4.46 18.14
C SER A 54 -0.80 2.96 17.78
N VAL A 55 0.08 2.48 16.89
CA VAL A 55 0.21 1.06 16.53
C VAL A 55 1.00 0.33 17.62
N LEU A 56 2.14 0.88 18.07
CA LEU A 56 2.96 0.29 19.15
C LEU A 56 2.16 0.04 20.42
N ALA A 57 1.21 0.92 20.75
CA ALA A 57 0.33 0.79 21.90
C ALA A 57 -0.58 -0.46 21.84
N GLN A 58 -0.78 -1.05 20.66
CA GLN A 58 -1.57 -2.28 20.46
C GLN A 58 -0.71 -3.55 20.53
N LEU A 59 0.62 -3.41 20.50
CA LEU A 59 1.58 -4.51 20.45
C LEU A 59 2.10 -4.81 21.85
N GLY A 60 1.52 -5.81 22.50
CA GLY A 60 1.89 -6.18 23.87
C GLY A 60 3.09 -7.12 23.98
N ASN A 61 3.43 -7.85 22.92
CA ASN A 61 4.57 -8.74 22.88
C ASN A 61 5.74 -8.08 22.16
N ARG A 62 6.92 -8.12 22.74
CA ARG A 62 8.11 -7.45 22.21
C ARG A 62 9.32 -8.37 22.23
N VAL A 63 10.06 -8.36 21.13
CA VAL A 63 11.38 -8.99 20.98
C VAL A 63 12.32 -7.92 20.46
N GLN A 64 13.34 -7.58 21.23
CA GLN A 64 14.33 -6.58 20.88
C GLN A 64 15.70 -7.23 20.77
N HIS A 65 16.24 -7.25 19.57
CA HIS A 65 17.64 -7.60 19.30
C HIS A 65 18.57 -6.41 19.56
N ALA A 66 19.86 -6.63 19.44
CA ALA A 66 20.86 -5.56 19.62
C ALA A 66 20.56 -4.36 18.71
N LEU A 67 20.55 -3.17 19.28
CA LEU A 67 20.51 -1.91 18.58
C LEU A 67 21.78 -1.14 18.89
N ARG A 68 22.67 -0.96 17.91
CA ARG A 68 23.91 -0.20 18.05
C ARG A 68 23.60 1.28 17.91
N ALA A 69 23.79 2.05 18.97
CA ALA A 69 23.41 3.44 19.05
C ALA A 69 24.57 4.35 18.59
N PHE A 70 24.82 4.41 17.30
CA PHE A 70 25.88 5.24 16.72
C PHE A 70 25.49 6.71 16.55
N THR A 71 24.20 7.01 16.46
CA THR A 71 23.66 8.36 16.25
C THR A 71 22.76 8.80 17.41
N PRO A 72 22.55 10.12 17.59
CA PRO A 72 21.56 10.60 18.57
C PRO A 72 20.15 10.06 18.34
N ARG A 73 19.78 9.77 17.09
CA ARG A 73 18.50 9.13 16.76
C ARG A 73 18.45 7.70 17.32
N ASP A 74 19.52 6.94 17.17
CA ASP A 74 19.61 5.57 17.68
C ASP A 74 19.57 5.55 19.22
N GLN A 75 20.27 6.46 19.87
CA GLN A 75 20.22 6.61 21.33
C GLN A 75 18.81 6.92 21.82
N LYS A 76 18.07 7.79 21.09
CA LYS A 76 16.66 8.06 21.38
C LYS A 76 15.80 6.80 21.21
N ALA A 77 16.05 5.99 20.19
CA ALA A 77 15.36 4.73 19.96
C ALA A 77 15.60 3.72 21.07
N VAL A 78 16.86 3.54 21.50
CA VAL A 78 17.22 2.67 22.64
C VAL A 78 16.49 3.11 23.92
N LYS A 79 16.52 4.40 24.23
CA LYS A 79 15.86 4.95 25.42
C LYS A 79 14.35 4.78 25.36
N ALA A 80 13.72 5.06 24.21
CA ALA A 80 12.29 4.87 24.01
C ALA A 80 11.87 3.40 24.17
N THR A 81 12.66 2.48 23.62
CA THR A 81 12.43 1.04 23.78
C THR A 81 12.56 0.61 25.24
N ALA A 82 13.65 1.02 25.89
CA ALA A 82 13.91 0.67 27.30
C ALA A 82 12.79 1.14 28.24
N THR A 83 12.26 2.34 28.03
CA THR A 83 11.17 2.91 28.85
C THR A 83 9.83 2.24 28.63
N THR A 84 9.63 1.57 27.49
CA THR A 84 8.37 0.90 27.16
C THR A 84 8.36 -0.59 27.49
N MET A 85 9.50 -1.18 27.87
CA MET A 85 9.61 -2.56 28.34
C MET A 85 9.47 -2.60 29.86
N ARG A 86 8.80 -3.64 30.39
CA ARG A 86 8.62 -3.76 31.83
C ARG A 86 9.96 -4.03 32.52
N PRO A 87 10.39 -3.18 33.49
CA PRO A 87 11.68 -3.34 34.15
C PRO A 87 11.75 -4.64 34.96
N LYS A 88 12.93 -5.22 35.02
CA LYS A 88 13.29 -6.35 35.90
C LYS A 88 14.38 -5.90 36.86
N ALA A 89 14.28 -6.31 38.09
CA ALA A 89 15.31 -5.99 39.09
C ALA A 89 16.68 -6.53 38.65
N GLY A 90 17.70 -5.70 38.70
CA GLY A 90 19.08 -6.06 38.33
C GLY A 90 19.36 -6.02 36.80
N LEU A 91 18.38 -5.72 35.94
CA LEU A 91 18.57 -5.61 34.51
C LEU A 91 18.48 -4.14 34.06
N ASN A 92 19.61 -3.57 33.61
CA ASN A 92 19.60 -2.29 32.92
C ASN A 92 19.26 -2.53 31.43
N ILE A 93 17.99 -2.30 31.07
CA ILE A 93 17.48 -2.58 29.73
C ILE A 93 18.18 -1.71 28.68
N GLU A 94 18.43 -0.42 28.96
CA GLU A 94 19.07 0.52 28.04
C GLU A 94 20.51 0.08 27.70
N ALA A 95 21.28 -0.29 28.71
CA ALA A 95 22.64 -0.82 28.50
C ALA A 95 22.57 -2.19 27.78
N ALA A 96 21.68 -3.08 28.22
CA ALA A 96 21.57 -4.41 27.65
C ALA A 96 21.26 -4.39 26.15
N ILE A 97 20.36 -3.51 25.66
CA ILE A 97 20.02 -3.41 24.22
C ILE A 97 21.27 -3.16 23.38
N THR A 98 22.21 -2.34 23.85
CA THR A 98 23.43 -2.03 23.11
C THR A 98 24.52 -3.11 23.21
N GLU A 99 24.42 -3.99 24.21
CA GLU A 99 25.42 -5.01 24.55
C GLU A 99 25.04 -6.43 24.11
N LEU A 100 23.78 -6.65 23.66
CA LEU A 100 23.33 -7.97 23.21
C LEU A 100 24.26 -8.55 22.16
N ALA A 101 24.60 -9.81 22.30
CA ALA A 101 25.38 -10.58 21.35
C ALA A 101 24.49 -11.15 20.22
N VAL A 102 25.14 -11.79 19.25
CA VAL A 102 24.45 -12.51 18.17
C VAL A 102 23.61 -13.63 18.77
N GLY A 103 22.35 -13.71 18.37
CA GLY A 103 21.39 -14.69 18.90
C GLY A 103 20.78 -14.33 20.25
N GLU A 104 21.16 -13.21 20.86
CA GLU A 104 20.51 -12.71 22.07
C GLU A 104 19.39 -11.74 21.75
N ALA A 105 18.40 -11.68 22.64
CA ALA A 105 17.32 -10.71 22.60
C ALA A 105 16.84 -10.36 24.01
N LEU A 106 16.22 -9.19 24.15
CA LEU A 106 15.33 -8.88 25.25
C LEU A 106 13.91 -9.21 24.84
N VAL A 107 13.20 -9.93 25.69
CA VAL A 107 11.80 -10.30 25.44
C VAL A 107 10.91 -9.82 26.56
N SER A 108 9.73 -9.33 26.19
CA SER A 108 8.65 -9.04 27.14
C SER A 108 7.35 -9.49 26.48
N PHE A 109 6.75 -10.56 27.00
CA PHE A 109 5.52 -11.14 26.50
C PHE A 109 4.37 -10.85 27.45
N LEU A 110 3.14 -11.00 26.96
CA LEU A 110 1.96 -10.89 27.79
C LEU A 110 1.71 -12.19 28.56
N ASP A 111 1.34 -12.07 29.84
CA ASP A 111 0.84 -13.18 30.63
C ASP A 111 -0.57 -13.61 30.14
N PRO A 112 -1.13 -14.73 30.62
CA PRO A 112 -2.48 -15.18 30.26
C PRO A 112 -3.58 -14.17 30.59
N LYS A 113 -3.30 -13.20 31.46
CA LYS A 113 -4.23 -12.10 31.81
C LYS A 113 -4.00 -10.85 30.98
N GLY A 114 -3.12 -10.90 29.98
CA GLY A 114 -2.81 -9.80 29.08
C GLY A 114 -1.91 -8.71 29.68
N ARG A 115 -1.17 -8.99 30.75
CA ARG A 115 -0.24 -8.04 31.38
C ARG A 115 1.18 -8.29 30.89
N PRO A 116 1.98 -7.26 30.60
CA PRO A 116 3.38 -7.44 30.22
C PRO A 116 4.16 -8.14 31.34
N CYS A 117 4.88 -9.18 31.00
CA CYS A 117 5.86 -9.82 31.89
C CYS A 117 7.12 -8.96 32.02
N GLU A 118 7.91 -9.20 33.07
CA GLU A 118 9.21 -8.58 33.22
C GLU A 118 10.09 -8.92 32.02
N THR A 119 10.96 -7.98 31.65
CA THR A 119 11.87 -8.15 30.53
C THR A 119 12.96 -9.15 30.86
N GLU A 120 13.13 -10.14 30.01
CA GLU A 120 14.16 -11.17 30.12
C GLU A 120 15.19 -11.04 28.99
N ARG A 121 16.48 -11.23 29.33
CA ARG A 121 17.53 -11.44 28.34
C ARG A 121 17.62 -12.92 28.05
N VAL A 122 17.47 -13.28 26.77
CA VAL A 122 17.34 -14.68 26.34
C VAL A 122 18.20 -14.97 25.12
N TYR A 123 18.50 -16.24 24.88
CA TYR A 123 19.03 -16.73 23.62
C TYR A 123 17.87 -17.16 22.74
N VAL A 124 17.86 -16.67 21.50
CA VAL A 124 16.90 -17.07 20.47
C VAL A 124 17.43 -18.33 19.79
N LEU A 125 16.67 -19.41 19.88
CA LEU A 125 17.04 -20.65 19.22
C LEU A 125 16.94 -20.49 17.70
N PRO A 126 17.89 -21.05 16.94
CA PRO A 126 17.79 -21.07 15.49
C PRO A 126 16.57 -21.89 15.06
N PRO A 127 15.92 -21.56 13.93
CA PRO A 127 14.81 -22.32 13.41
C PRO A 127 15.25 -23.75 13.06
N GLY A 128 14.38 -24.74 13.31
CA GLY A 128 14.61 -26.12 12.93
C GLY A 128 14.45 -26.41 11.42
N SER A 129 14.20 -25.36 10.63
CA SER A 129 14.06 -25.46 9.17
C SER A 129 15.40 -25.42 8.45
N GLN A 130 15.43 -25.96 7.23
CA GLN A 130 16.59 -25.88 6.37
C GLN A 130 16.88 -24.41 6.00
N ILE A 131 18.15 -24.01 6.12
CA ILE A 131 18.60 -22.68 5.69
C ILE A 131 18.77 -22.69 4.15
N GLY A 132 18.25 -21.67 3.50
CA GLY A 132 18.33 -21.49 2.05
C GLY A 132 17.08 -21.96 1.29
N PRO A 133 17.07 -21.84 -0.03
CA PRO A 133 15.93 -22.23 -0.85
C PRO A 133 15.75 -23.74 -0.88
N ILE A 134 14.50 -24.18 -1.04
CA ILE A 134 14.19 -25.59 -1.35
C ILE A 134 14.67 -25.94 -2.75
N SER A 135 14.98 -27.21 -2.96
CA SER A 135 15.37 -27.70 -4.31
C SER A 135 14.17 -27.64 -5.30
N ASP A 136 14.46 -27.57 -6.58
CA ASP A 136 13.42 -27.59 -7.63
C ASP A 136 12.55 -28.85 -7.58
N THR A 137 13.11 -29.97 -7.16
CA THR A 137 12.35 -31.22 -6.97
C THR A 137 11.36 -31.09 -5.83
N GLN A 138 11.77 -30.54 -4.68
CA GLN A 138 10.89 -30.29 -3.54
C GLN A 138 9.81 -29.29 -3.91
N ARG A 139 10.18 -28.22 -4.63
CA ARG A 139 9.21 -27.21 -5.08
C ARG A 139 8.14 -27.81 -5.99
N ARG A 140 8.56 -28.63 -6.97
CA ARG A 140 7.61 -29.30 -7.87
C ARG A 140 6.70 -30.25 -7.13
N ALA A 141 7.20 -30.99 -6.15
CA ALA A 141 6.40 -31.88 -5.34
C ALA A 141 5.33 -31.10 -4.51
N LEU A 142 5.73 -29.97 -3.90
CA LEU A 142 4.82 -29.11 -3.16
C LEU A 142 3.73 -28.51 -4.05
N LEU A 143 4.10 -28.04 -5.25
CA LEU A 143 3.14 -27.50 -6.21
C LEU A 143 2.15 -28.56 -6.67
N ALA A 144 2.63 -29.78 -7.01
CA ALA A 144 1.78 -30.88 -7.44
C ALA A 144 0.82 -31.36 -6.32
N GLY A 145 1.25 -31.31 -5.06
CA GLY A 145 0.42 -31.64 -3.89
C GLY A 145 -0.45 -30.51 -3.38
N SER A 146 -0.42 -29.32 -3.98
CA SER A 146 -1.21 -28.19 -3.54
C SER A 146 -2.70 -28.38 -3.80
N LEU A 147 -3.55 -27.97 -2.84
CA LEU A 147 -5.01 -27.98 -3.01
C LEU A 147 -5.50 -27.11 -4.17
N VAL A 148 -4.68 -26.17 -4.62
CA VAL A 148 -4.96 -25.25 -5.75
C VAL A 148 -4.12 -25.57 -6.99
N ALA A 149 -3.46 -26.74 -7.04
CA ALA A 149 -2.72 -27.17 -8.21
C ALA A 149 -3.62 -27.16 -9.46
N GLY A 150 -3.12 -26.61 -10.56
CA GLY A 150 -3.87 -26.47 -11.82
C GLY A 150 -4.86 -25.29 -11.87
N THR A 151 -5.24 -24.71 -10.74
CA THR A 151 -6.26 -23.64 -10.71
C THR A 151 -5.71 -22.30 -11.21
N TYR A 152 -4.44 -22.02 -10.94
CA TYR A 152 -3.78 -20.74 -11.26
C TYR A 152 -2.59 -20.91 -12.22
N ASP A 153 -2.41 -22.09 -12.80
CA ASP A 153 -1.27 -22.39 -13.67
C ASP A 153 -1.41 -21.74 -15.06
N GLN A 154 -2.64 -21.43 -15.43
CA GLN A 154 -2.92 -20.71 -16.68
C GLN A 154 -3.07 -19.22 -16.37
N SER A 155 -2.27 -18.41 -17.04
CA SER A 155 -2.44 -16.95 -17.02
C SER A 155 -3.75 -16.60 -17.73
N ILE A 156 -4.72 -16.11 -16.98
CA ILE A 156 -5.95 -15.55 -17.55
C ILE A 156 -5.65 -14.08 -17.82
N ASP A 157 -5.46 -13.77 -19.09
CA ASP A 157 -5.41 -12.38 -19.54
C ASP A 157 -6.83 -11.80 -19.47
N ARG A 158 -7.06 -11.03 -18.42
CA ARG A 158 -8.35 -10.34 -18.24
C ARG A 158 -8.26 -9.00 -18.96
N GLU A 159 -9.09 -8.85 -19.99
CA GLU A 159 -9.25 -7.58 -20.67
C GLU A 159 -9.43 -6.45 -19.67
N SER A 160 -8.47 -5.54 -19.63
CA SER A 160 -8.47 -4.42 -18.71
C SER A 160 -9.55 -3.39 -19.07
N ALA A 161 -9.95 -2.55 -18.13
CA ALA A 161 -10.85 -1.44 -18.39
C ALA A 161 -10.29 -0.47 -19.46
N TYR A 162 -8.96 -0.34 -19.49
CA TYR A 162 -8.25 0.48 -20.49
C TYR A 162 -8.41 -0.12 -21.89
N GLU A 163 -8.21 -1.42 -22.07
CA GLU A 163 -8.37 -2.10 -23.37
C GLU A 163 -9.82 -2.01 -23.87
N LYS A 164 -10.80 -2.20 -22.98
CA LYS A 164 -12.23 -2.01 -23.31
C LYS A 164 -12.55 -0.60 -23.76
N LEU A 165 -11.99 0.41 -23.09
CA LEU A 165 -12.19 1.81 -23.46
C LEU A 165 -11.50 2.13 -24.78
N ARG A 166 -10.29 1.63 -24.99
CA ARG A 166 -9.54 1.80 -26.22
C ARG A 166 -10.26 1.12 -27.41
N GLY A 167 -10.68 -0.12 -27.24
CA GLY A 167 -11.44 -0.84 -28.26
C GLY A 167 -12.75 -0.12 -28.66
N ARG A 168 -13.44 0.50 -27.68
CA ARG A 168 -14.63 1.33 -27.97
C ARG A 168 -14.28 2.61 -28.72
N ALA A 169 -13.17 3.27 -28.36
CA ALA A 169 -12.71 4.46 -29.07
C ALA A 169 -12.30 4.15 -30.50
N ASP A 170 -11.58 3.06 -30.72
CA ASP A 170 -11.14 2.60 -32.05
C ASP A 170 -12.34 2.16 -32.91
N ALA A 171 -13.35 1.50 -32.33
CA ALA A 171 -14.60 1.15 -33.01
C ALA A 171 -15.44 2.40 -33.38
N ALA A 172 -15.48 3.40 -32.52
CA ALA A 172 -16.15 4.68 -32.84
C ALA A 172 -15.44 5.46 -33.95
N ALA A 173 -14.10 5.43 -33.96
CA ALA A 173 -13.30 6.07 -35.00
C ALA A 173 -13.45 5.38 -36.38
N SER A 174 -13.56 4.03 -36.41
CA SER A 174 -13.76 3.28 -37.64
C SER A 174 -15.18 3.43 -38.23
N ASN A 175 -16.19 3.66 -37.38
CA ASN A 175 -17.56 3.92 -37.82
C ASN A 175 -17.77 5.36 -38.38
N THR A 176 -16.79 6.28 -38.19
CA THR A 176 -16.84 7.64 -38.75
C THR A 176 -16.15 7.76 -40.11
N ALA A 177 -15.55 6.69 -40.63
CA ALA A 177 -14.79 6.70 -41.89
C ALA A 177 -15.60 6.11 -43.07
N THR A 178 -16.87 6.49 -43.25
CA THR A 178 -17.52 6.45 -44.58
C THR A 178 -18.70 7.42 -44.62
N PRO A 179 -18.55 8.57 -45.28
CA PRO A 179 -19.65 9.03 -46.12
C PRO A 179 -19.17 9.37 -47.53
N GLN A 180 -19.51 8.53 -48.48
CA GLN A 180 -19.56 8.98 -49.87
C GLN A 180 -21.03 9.24 -50.21
N GLY A 181 -21.33 10.52 -50.45
CA GLY A 181 -22.31 11.04 -51.37
C GLY A 181 -23.79 10.89 -51.09
N ASN A 182 -24.48 11.93 -50.71
CA ASN A 182 -25.37 12.72 -51.52
C ASN A 182 -26.10 13.79 -50.69
N ALA A 183 -26.29 14.90 -51.37
CA ALA A 183 -26.87 16.11 -50.84
C ALA A 183 -28.34 15.99 -50.38
N ASP A 184 -28.74 17.03 -49.64
CA ASP A 184 -30.08 17.48 -49.28
C ASP A 184 -30.84 16.75 -48.21
N THR A 185 -30.88 17.30 -47.01
CA THR A 185 -32.03 18.00 -46.42
C THR A 185 -31.81 18.31 -44.94
N GLN A 186 -32.20 19.48 -44.55
CA GLN A 186 -32.34 20.01 -43.17
C GLN A 186 -32.81 18.99 -42.14
N GLY A 187 -32.06 18.93 -41.00
CA GLY A 187 -32.47 18.19 -39.81
C GLY A 187 -31.37 18.25 -38.75
N ASP A 188 -31.40 19.33 -37.99
CA ASP A 188 -30.56 19.55 -36.82
C ASP A 188 -30.76 18.44 -35.81
N GLY A 189 -29.69 17.80 -35.33
CA GLY A 189 -29.79 16.86 -34.20
C GLY A 189 -28.95 15.60 -34.27
N GLY A 190 -27.81 15.58 -34.98
CA GLY A 190 -26.92 14.42 -35.05
C GLY A 190 -26.08 14.23 -33.78
N LEU A 191 -25.63 13.00 -33.58
CA LEU A 191 -24.81 12.50 -32.45
C LEU A 191 -23.62 13.41 -32.07
N MET A 192 -23.15 14.23 -33.02
CA MET A 192 -22.10 15.24 -32.84
C MET A 192 -22.57 16.43 -31.98
N GLY A 193 -23.83 16.82 -32.04
CA GLY A 193 -24.44 17.86 -31.21
C GLY A 193 -24.53 17.42 -29.76
N GLY A 194 -24.91 16.17 -29.50
CA GLY A 194 -24.96 15.59 -28.15
C GLY A 194 -23.58 15.45 -27.51
N LEU A 195 -22.55 15.11 -28.28
CA LEU A 195 -21.17 15.04 -27.78
C LEU A 195 -20.60 16.43 -27.47
N ASN A 196 -20.92 17.43 -28.29
CA ASN A 196 -20.51 18.80 -28.04
C ASN A 196 -21.17 19.40 -26.81
N ASP A 197 -22.45 19.11 -26.58
CA ASP A 197 -23.21 19.52 -25.41
C ASP A 197 -22.69 18.88 -24.12
N VAL A 198 -22.25 17.60 -24.14
CA VAL A 198 -21.66 16.91 -23.00
C VAL A 198 -20.24 17.40 -22.70
N LEU A 199 -19.45 17.66 -23.72
CA LEU A 199 -18.06 18.12 -23.57
C LEU A 199 -17.95 19.60 -23.20
N PHE A 200 -18.71 20.47 -23.84
CA PHE A 200 -18.60 21.93 -23.68
C PHE A 200 -19.77 22.61 -22.96
N GLY A 201 -20.80 21.84 -22.59
CA GLY A 201 -21.96 22.31 -21.86
C GLY A 201 -23.05 22.85 -22.80
N SER A 202 -24.30 22.75 -22.36
CA SER A 202 -25.48 23.23 -23.09
C SER A 202 -26.19 24.35 -22.36
N THR A 203 -26.82 25.22 -23.13
CA THR A 203 -27.71 26.26 -22.60
C THR A 203 -29.15 25.76 -22.69
N GLY A 204 -29.80 25.54 -21.56
CA GLY A 204 -31.20 25.09 -21.55
C GLY A 204 -32.17 26.20 -21.97
N PRO A 205 -33.42 25.83 -22.35
CA PRO A 205 -34.42 26.76 -22.89
C PRO A 205 -34.86 27.88 -21.94
N ARG A 206 -34.41 27.88 -20.68
CA ARG A 206 -34.63 28.91 -19.67
C ARG A 206 -33.36 29.64 -19.22
N GLY A 207 -32.28 29.63 -20.04
CA GLY A 207 -31.07 30.45 -19.84
C GLY A 207 -30.07 29.92 -18.80
N GLY A 208 -30.29 28.73 -18.24
CA GLY A 208 -29.34 28.07 -17.28
C GLY A 208 -28.20 27.40 -18.05
N LYS A 209 -26.95 27.85 -17.84
CA LYS A 209 -25.75 27.20 -18.36
C LYS A 209 -25.43 25.98 -17.54
N LYS A 210 -25.36 24.79 -18.16
CA LYS A 210 -24.80 23.59 -17.57
C LYS A 210 -23.34 23.45 -18.02
N ASP A 211 -22.43 23.39 -17.05
CA ASP A 211 -21.00 23.24 -17.32
C ASP A 211 -20.76 21.87 -17.97
N GLY A 212 -20.03 21.84 -19.07
CA GLY A 212 -19.60 20.61 -19.74
C GLY A 212 -18.47 19.91 -18.99
N LEU A 213 -18.19 18.69 -19.39
CA LEU A 213 -17.17 17.83 -18.75
C LEU A 213 -15.77 18.47 -18.78
N VAL A 214 -15.43 19.15 -19.88
CA VAL A 214 -14.16 19.88 -20.04
C VAL A 214 -14.07 21.07 -19.09
N GLN A 215 -15.17 21.82 -18.89
CA GLN A 215 -15.20 22.94 -17.95
C GLN A 215 -15.13 22.47 -16.49
N THR A 216 -15.75 21.35 -16.18
CA THR A 216 -15.69 20.74 -14.84
C THR A 216 -14.28 20.20 -14.54
N MET A 217 -13.62 19.59 -15.52
CA MET A 217 -12.22 19.15 -15.41
C MET A 217 -11.26 20.34 -15.31
N ALA A 218 -11.46 21.42 -16.05
CA ALA A 218 -10.65 22.63 -15.96
C ALA A 218 -10.80 23.30 -14.57
N LYS A 219 -12.02 23.40 -14.02
CA LYS A 219 -12.27 23.92 -12.68
C LYS A 219 -11.66 23.02 -11.58
N SER A 220 -11.66 21.70 -11.80
CA SER A 220 -11.04 20.72 -10.91
C SER A 220 -9.51 20.80 -10.96
N ALA A 221 -8.93 20.95 -12.18
CA ALA A 221 -7.49 21.11 -12.38
C ALA A 221 -6.95 22.38 -11.71
N VAL A 222 -7.68 23.50 -11.82
CA VAL A 222 -7.31 24.77 -11.15
C VAL A 222 -7.31 24.63 -9.62
N ARG A 223 -8.20 23.84 -9.02
CA ARG A 223 -8.19 23.55 -7.58
C ARG A 223 -7.04 22.65 -7.14
N THR A 224 -6.53 21.78 -8.04
CA THR A 224 -5.47 20.80 -7.75
C THR A 224 -4.07 21.38 -8.08
N MET A 225 -3.97 22.52 -8.74
CA MET A 225 -2.70 23.17 -9.12
C MET A 225 -1.81 23.61 -7.96
N GLY A 226 -2.28 23.48 -6.72
CA GLY A 226 -1.49 23.75 -5.52
C GLY A 226 -0.65 22.56 -5.01
N THR A 227 -0.81 21.36 -5.55
CA THR A 227 -0.13 20.16 -5.10
C THR A 227 0.94 19.70 -6.09
N SER A 228 2.04 19.10 -5.58
CA SER A 228 3.15 18.57 -6.39
C SER A 228 2.71 17.58 -7.47
N LEU A 229 1.67 16.80 -7.19
CA LEU A 229 1.06 15.84 -8.14
C LEU A 229 0.48 16.51 -9.38
N GLY A 230 -0.13 17.70 -9.25
CA GLY A 230 -0.67 18.44 -10.41
C GLY A 230 0.39 18.85 -11.42
N LYS A 231 1.61 19.14 -10.96
CA LYS A 231 2.74 19.52 -11.83
C LYS A 231 3.29 18.34 -12.65
N GLU A 232 3.29 17.13 -12.07
CA GLU A 232 3.78 15.93 -12.78
C GLU A 232 2.78 15.44 -13.85
N ILE A 233 1.49 15.49 -13.56
CA ILE A 233 0.44 15.13 -14.53
C ILE A 233 0.45 16.10 -15.72
N LEU A 234 0.61 17.40 -15.49
CA LEU A 234 0.72 18.40 -16.56
C LEU A 234 1.98 18.18 -17.41
N ARG A 235 3.10 17.81 -16.80
CA ARG A 235 4.35 17.54 -17.52
C ARG A 235 4.26 16.28 -18.38
N GLY A 236 3.56 15.24 -17.91
CA GLY A 236 3.32 13.99 -18.65
C GLY A 236 2.38 14.18 -19.84
N VAL A 237 1.29 14.91 -19.65
CA VAL A 237 0.27 15.11 -20.71
C VAL A 237 0.74 16.11 -21.77
N LEU A 238 1.33 17.24 -21.38
CA LEU A 238 1.85 18.24 -22.34
C LEU A 238 3.13 17.80 -23.03
N GLY A 239 4.00 17.03 -22.37
CA GLY A 239 5.20 16.46 -22.98
C GLY A 239 4.91 15.46 -24.09
N GLY A 240 3.80 14.71 -24.00
CA GLY A 240 3.36 13.78 -25.03
C GLY A 240 2.73 14.44 -26.27
N ILE A 241 2.15 15.64 -26.12
CA ILE A 241 1.46 16.33 -27.21
C ILE A 241 2.40 17.27 -28.03
N PHE A 242 3.43 17.83 -27.36
CA PHE A 242 4.35 18.79 -27.99
C PHE A 242 5.76 18.24 -28.27
N GLY A 243 6.04 16.98 -27.94
CA GLY A 243 7.32 16.29 -28.23
C GLY A 243 7.42 15.80 -29.65
N GLY A 244 7.20 16.68 -30.62
CA GLY A 244 7.47 16.45 -32.02
C GLY A 244 8.97 16.55 -32.35
N ARG A 245 9.58 15.39 -32.61
CA ARG A 245 10.65 15.13 -33.58
C ARG A 245 11.61 16.28 -33.87
N LYS A 246 12.84 16.21 -33.35
CA LYS A 246 14.01 16.70 -34.08
C LYS A 246 15.11 15.63 -34.08
N ARG A 247 15.67 15.47 -35.28
CA ARG A 247 16.72 14.57 -35.77
C ARG A 247 17.77 14.16 -34.78
#